data_5e77f9525a522df667bb369c27ed17a1
#
_entry.id   5e77f9525a522df667bb369c27ed17a1
#
_cell.length_a   1.000
_cell.length_b   1.000
_cell.length_c   1.000
_cell.angle_alpha   90.00
_cell.angle_beta   90.00
_cell.angle_gamma   90.00
#
_symmetry.space_group_name_H-M   'P 1'
#
loop_
_entity.id
_entity.type
_entity.pdbx_description
1 polymer ?
#
loop_
_entity_poly.entity_id
_entity_poly.type
_entity_poly.pdbx_seq_one_letter_code
_entity_poly.pdbx_strand_id
1 'polypeptide(L)'
;MSIGLDRRTALLGAGALSLLDAASVRAAVDTSVMQVDRLGRMTLPVFLNERGPFRFALDSAASMSMVAEDLIAPLGLDRDADVTLHTLLAGERARTVRAERLRCGALYQIKPRLAVGSRVGLAGLDGLISASVLDQNRVLMNFRGDRMTIGRSRARGRSEFATDRSVPFRSPDRPGFQNLIMVDAGVNGRPVTAIVDTGAQSSIANTALIRAVGGQPSQTPDGSRTRPVQSATGAVAEARMMVVRDLNFGPLSLERVPVLVGDFHTFDVWGLADRPAMLLGVDLLGVFQSVVIDFKRRDLTFEI
;
A
#
# COMPACT_ATOMS: atom_id res chain seq x y z
N MET A 1 -91.64 16.49 10.74
CA MET A 1 -91.16 17.71 11.39
C MET A 1 -89.67 17.56 11.53
N SER A 2 -88.95 18.01 10.59
CA SER A 2 -88.43 19.32 10.30
C SER A 2 -87.28 19.76 11.20
N ILE A 3 -86.21 20.00 10.57
CA ILE A 3 -85.19 21.03 10.74
C ILE A 3 -84.04 20.57 11.74
N GLY A 4 -82.80 20.76 11.49
CA GLY A 4 -82.02 21.42 10.43
C GLY A 4 -80.57 21.35 10.72
N LEU A 5 -79.85 21.64 9.67
CA LEU A 5 -78.47 21.94 9.57
C LEU A 5 -77.80 22.70 10.73
N ASP A 6 -76.55 22.39 11.08
CA ASP A 6 -75.56 23.41 10.69
C ASP A 6 -74.14 22.87 10.64
N ARG A 7 -73.40 23.27 9.60
CA ARG A 7 -72.03 23.15 9.35
C ARG A 7 -71.25 24.13 10.24
N ARG A 8 -70.06 23.71 10.74
CA ARG A 8 -68.85 24.56 10.66
C ARG A 8 -67.62 23.88 11.21
N THR A 9 -66.77 23.62 10.28
CA THR A 9 -65.35 23.90 10.33
C THR A 9 -64.52 23.25 11.45
N ALA A 10 -63.99 22.02 11.20
CA ALA A 10 -62.79 21.53 11.82
C ALA A 10 -61.60 22.00 11.01
N LEU A 11 -60.79 22.82 11.64
CA LEU A 11 -59.48 23.23 11.11
C LEU A 11 -58.53 22.05 11.08
N LEU A 12 -58.06 21.76 9.88
CA LEU A 12 -56.97 20.86 9.57
C LEU A 12 -55.65 21.39 10.18
N GLY A 13 -55.19 20.75 11.24
CA GLY A 13 -53.81 20.81 11.65
C GLY A 13 -52.99 19.83 10.77
N ALA A 14 -52.47 20.33 9.66
CA ALA A 14 -51.52 19.60 8.87
C ALA A 14 -50.19 19.54 9.61
N GLY A 15 -49.98 18.48 10.38
CA GLY A 15 -48.68 18.11 10.86
C GLY A 15 -47.82 17.66 9.66
N ALA A 16 -47.00 18.58 9.18
CA ALA A 16 -45.95 18.23 8.27
C ALA A 16 -44.97 17.28 8.98
N LEU A 17 -45.16 15.96 8.79
CA LEU A 17 -44.08 15.03 8.98
C LEU A 17 -43.03 15.40 7.93
N SER A 18 -42.02 16.13 8.36
CA SER A 18 -40.76 16.23 7.63
C SER A 18 -40.18 14.83 7.63
N LEU A 19 -40.37 14.13 6.52
CA LEU A 19 -39.54 13.04 6.12
C LEU A 19 -38.11 13.61 6.03
N LEU A 20 -37.39 13.55 7.15
CA LEU A 20 -35.94 13.60 7.12
C LEU A 20 -35.53 12.43 6.23
N ASP A 21 -35.33 12.76 4.99
CA ASP A 21 -34.63 11.97 4.03
C ASP A 21 -33.34 11.51 4.72
N ALA A 22 -33.35 10.28 5.19
CA ALA A 22 -32.13 9.57 5.57
C ALA A 22 -31.36 9.38 4.27
N ALA A 23 -30.87 10.49 3.71
CA ALA A 23 -29.81 10.47 2.74
C ALA A 23 -28.70 9.67 3.41
N SER A 24 -28.68 8.39 3.12
CA SER A 24 -27.58 7.51 3.39
C SER A 24 -26.34 8.30 3.00
N VAL A 25 -25.59 8.74 4.01
CA VAL A 25 -24.22 9.18 3.83
C VAL A 25 -23.48 7.93 3.33
N ARG A 26 -23.58 7.67 2.04
CA ARG A 26 -22.65 6.84 1.30
C ARG A 26 -21.33 7.56 1.55
N ALA A 27 -20.56 7.04 2.50
CA ALA A 27 -19.18 7.46 2.65
C ALA A 27 -18.58 7.38 1.25
N ALA A 28 -18.25 8.55 0.71
CA ALA A 28 -17.73 8.67 -0.62
C ALA A 28 -16.51 7.75 -0.69
N VAL A 29 -16.63 6.67 -1.44
CA VAL A 29 -15.51 5.85 -1.84
C VAL A 29 -14.84 6.70 -2.90
N ASP A 30 -13.83 7.46 -2.47
CA ASP A 30 -13.10 8.35 -3.37
C ASP A 30 -12.24 7.46 -4.27
N THR A 31 -12.75 7.13 -5.44
CA THR A 31 -12.07 6.32 -6.45
C THR A 31 -11.11 7.24 -7.19
N SER A 32 -9.87 7.29 -6.75
CA SER A 32 -8.82 7.99 -7.47
C SER A 32 -8.45 7.20 -8.72
N VAL A 33 -8.57 7.83 -9.89
CA VAL A 33 -8.03 7.27 -11.14
C VAL A 33 -6.52 7.18 -10.97
N MET A 34 -5.97 5.99 -11.19
CA MET A 34 -4.54 5.75 -11.05
C MET A 34 -3.78 6.04 -12.33
N GLN A 35 -2.55 6.42 -12.10
CA GLN A 35 -1.51 6.30 -13.10
C GLN A 35 -0.50 5.28 -12.57
N VAL A 36 -0.11 4.34 -13.41
CA VAL A 36 1.02 3.47 -13.13
C VAL A 36 2.28 4.26 -13.45
N ASP A 37 3.26 4.25 -12.55
CA ASP A 37 4.55 4.86 -12.83
C ASP A 37 5.37 3.97 -13.78
N ARG A 38 6.55 4.44 -14.20
CA ARG A 38 7.43 3.67 -15.10
C ARG A 38 8.00 2.39 -14.48
N LEU A 39 7.83 2.18 -13.18
CA LEU A 39 8.22 0.96 -12.47
C LEU A 39 7.03 0.01 -12.22
N GLY A 40 5.86 0.31 -12.76
CA GLY A 40 4.65 -0.50 -12.56
C GLY A 40 3.95 -0.26 -11.21
N ARG A 41 4.41 0.71 -10.41
CA ARG A 41 3.79 1.02 -9.10
C ARG A 41 2.57 1.88 -9.29
N MET A 42 1.58 1.62 -8.48
CA MET A 42 0.35 2.40 -8.46
C MET A 42 0.53 3.75 -7.78
N THR A 43 0.08 4.82 -8.43
CA THR A 43 0.19 6.19 -7.91
C THR A 43 -1.18 6.77 -7.55
N LEU A 44 -1.17 7.66 -6.58
CA LEU A 44 -2.33 8.35 -6.04
C LEU A 44 -2.17 9.85 -6.14
N PRO A 45 -3.25 10.60 -6.40
CA PRO A 45 -3.24 12.05 -6.29
C PRO A 45 -3.22 12.47 -4.81
N VAL A 46 -2.15 13.14 -4.42
CA VAL A 46 -1.95 13.65 -3.05
C VAL A 46 -1.99 15.17 -3.06
N PHE A 47 -2.63 15.76 -2.08
CA PHE A 47 -2.61 17.19 -1.82
C PHE A 47 -1.82 17.46 -0.54
N LEU A 48 -0.85 18.35 -0.63
CA LEU A 48 -0.07 18.86 0.50
C LEU A 48 -0.38 20.35 0.67
N ASN A 49 -0.80 20.75 1.86
CA ASN A 49 -1.19 22.14 2.17
C ASN A 49 -2.19 22.68 1.15
N GLU A 50 -3.21 21.90 0.80
CA GLU A 50 -4.25 22.15 -0.20
C GLU A 50 -3.74 22.38 -1.64
N ARG A 51 -2.45 22.14 -1.91
CA ARG A 51 -1.82 22.24 -3.24
C ARG A 51 -1.63 20.84 -3.83
N GLY A 52 -1.73 20.72 -5.13
CA GLY A 52 -1.64 19.46 -5.87
C GLY A 52 -2.65 19.39 -7.02
N PRO A 53 -2.97 18.22 -7.56
CA PRO A 53 -2.53 16.90 -7.08
C PRO A 53 -1.06 16.61 -7.40
N PHE A 54 -0.35 16.02 -6.45
CA PHE A 54 0.99 15.47 -6.61
C PHE A 54 0.90 13.95 -6.78
N ARG A 55 1.83 13.35 -7.52
CA ARG A 55 1.85 11.91 -7.80
C ARG A 55 2.67 11.17 -6.75
N PHE A 56 2.02 10.44 -5.86
CA PHE A 56 2.64 9.62 -4.83
C PHE A 56 2.38 8.14 -5.10
N ALA A 57 3.39 7.28 -4.96
CA ALA A 57 3.15 5.84 -4.92
C ALA A 57 2.75 5.42 -3.50
N LEU A 58 1.97 4.34 -3.40
CA LEU A 58 1.75 3.65 -2.14
C LEU A 58 2.90 2.67 -1.91
N ASP A 59 3.49 2.73 -0.72
CA ASP A 59 4.59 1.88 -0.28
C ASP A 59 4.22 1.22 1.04
N SER A 60 3.81 -0.04 0.98
CA SER A 60 3.33 -0.79 2.15
C SER A 60 4.48 -1.31 3.05
N ALA A 61 5.72 -1.24 2.59
CA ALA A 61 6.90 -1.60 3.38
C ALA A 61 7.62 -0.38 3.97
N ALA A 62 7.29 0.84 3.53
CA ALA A 62 7.86 2.06 4.09
C ALA A 62 7.31 2.37 5.49
N SER A 63 8.19 2.70 6.41
CA SER A 63 7.83 3.14 7.78
C SER A 63 7.43 4.61 7.87
N MET A 64 7.77 5.41 6.86
CA MET A 64 7.51 6.85 6.80
C MET A 64 7.21 7.29 5.37
N SER A 65 6.22 8.18 5.21
CA SER A 65 5.94 8.82 3.93
C SER A 65 7.06 9.78 3.53
N MET A 66 7.25 9.96 2.22
CA MET A 66 8.32 10.79 1.68
C MET A 66 7.77 11.85 0.73
N VAL A 67 8.48 12.97 0.62
CA VAL A 67 8.21 14.05 -0.34
C VAL A 67 9.48 14.39 -1.11
N ALA A 68 9.32 14.73 -2.39
CA ALA A 68 10.44 15.15 -3.23
C ALA A 68 11.02 16.50 -2.74
N GLU A 69 12.34 16.60 -2.74
CA GLU A 69 13.08 17.76 -2.22
C GLU A 69 12.68 19.09 -2.88
N ASP A 70 12.44 19.07 -4.18
CA ASP A 70 12.06 20.24 -4.97
C ASP A 70 10.66 20.79 -4.66
N LEU A 71 9.85 20.05 -3.90
CA LEU A 71 8.53 20.51 -3.43
C LEU A 71 8.60 21.24 -2.09
N ILE A 72 9.71 21.18 -1.36
CA ILE A 72 9.81 21.77 -0.02
C ILE A 72 9.59 23.28 -0.04
N ALA A 73 10.41 24.00 -0.80
CA ALA A 73 10.33 25.46 -0.87
C ALA A 73 9.01 25.95 -1.50
N PRO A 74 8.54 25.40 -2.65
CA PRO A 74 7.26 25.82 -3.23
C PRO A 74 6.06 25.60 -2.31
N LEU A 75 6.09 24.59 -1.43
CA LEU A 75 4.97 24.28 -0.53
C LEU A 75 5.13 24.89 0.87
N GLY A 76 6.25 25.56 1.15
CA GLY A 76 6.53 26.12 2.47
C GLY A 76 6.54 25.04 3.55
N LEU A 77 7.20 23.90 3.29
CA LEU A 77 7.28 22.81 4.27
C LEU A 77 8.37 23.12 5.30
N ASP A 78 7.98 23.10 6.57
CA ASP A 78 8.89 23.40 7.66
C ASP A 78 9.87 22.26 7.92
N ARG A 79 11.13 22.59 8.16
CA ARG A 79 12.13 21.61 8.56
C ARG A 79 11.78 21.00 9.92
N ASP A 80 11.97 19.67 10.03
CA ASP A 80 11.86 18.92 11.29
C ASP A 80 13.18 18.17 11.57
N ALA A 81 13.25 17.50 12.71
CA ALA A 81 14.43 16.75 13.13
C ALA A 81 14.74 15.61 12.14
N ASP A 82 16.02 15.37 11.88
CA ASP A 82 16.45 14.27 11.03
C ASP A 82 16.10 12.92 11.67
N VAL A 83 15.95 11.89 10.84
CA VAL A 83 15.68 10.50 11.27
C VAL A 83 16.66 9.56 10.60
N THR A 84 16.79 8.36 11.17
CA THR A 84 17.34 7.23 10.42
C THR A 84 16.22 6.61 9.61
N LEU A 85 16.33 6.68 8.28
CA LEU A 85 15.43 6.04 7.34
C LEU A 85 16.04 4.69 6.93
N HIS A 86 15.36 3.59 7.25
CA HIS A 86 15.76 2.27 6.77
C HIS A 86 15.16 2.04 5.40
N THR A 87 16.04 1.89 4.41
CA THR A 87 15.70 1.59 3.02
C THR A 87 16.00 0.14 2.70
N LEU A 88 15.75 -0.29 1.46
CA LEU A 88 16.12 -1.63 1.00
C LEU A 88 17.61 -1.93 1.25
N LEU A 89 18.50 -0.96 1.03
CA LEU A 89 19.95 -1.17 0.99
C LEU A 89 20.70 -0.74 2.25
N ALA A 90 20.21 0.26 2.99
CA ALA A 90 20.93 0.82 4.14
C ALA A 90 20.00 1.56 5.11
N GLY A 91 20.49 1.79 6.32
CA GLY A 91 19.97 2.79 7.23
C GLY A 91 20.69 4.12 6.97
N GLU A 92 19.97 5.15 6.55
CA GLU A 92 20.53 6.43 6.14
C GLU A 92 19.93 7.57 6.95
N ARG A 93 20.75 8.61 7.24
CA ARG A 93 20.23 9.82 7.84
C ARG A 93 19.43 10.60 6.79
N ALA A 94 18.16 10.80 7.06
CA ALA A 94 17.25 11.51 6.18
C ALA A 94 16.77 12.81 6.84
N ARG A 95 16.75 13.89 6.08
CA ARG A 95 16.05 15.12 6.47
C ARG A 95 14.57 14.85 6.53
N THR A 96 13.86 15.53 7.43
CA THR A 96 12.41 15.52 7.44
C THR A 96 11.83 16.92 7.43
N VAL A 97 10.59 16.99 6.95
CA VAL A 97 9.78 18.22 6.92
C VAL A 97 8.39 17.94 7.44
N ARG A 98 7.69 19.00 7.84
CA ARG A 98 6.27 18.98 8.19
C ARG A 98 5.44 19.69 7.15
N ALA A 99 4.36 19.07 6.73
CA ALA A 99 3.27 19.76 6.07
C ALA A 99 2.18 20.10 7.11
N GLU A 100 1.35 21.08 6.86
CA GLU A 100 0.18 21.35 7.71
C GLU A 100 -0.89 20.28 7.48
N ARG A 101 -1.07 19.84 6.23
CA ARG A 101 -2.08 18.85 5.85
C ARG A 101 -1.60 17.96 4.71
N LEU A 102 -2.01 16.69 4.79
CA LEU A 102 -1.92 15.74 3.69
C LEU A 102 -3.30 15.13 3.46
N ARG A 103 -3.75 15.15 2.22
CA ARG A 103 -5.01 14.53 1.81
C ARG A 103 -4.79 13.64 0.59
N CYS A 104 -5.35 12.42 0.66
CA CYS A 104 -5.35 11.46 -0.45
C CYS A 104 -6.62 10.61 -0.36
N GLY A 105 -7.61 10.92 -1.18
CA GLY A 105 -8.93 10.31 -1.06
C GLY A 105 -9.52 10.50 0.34
N ALA A 106 -9.93 9.40 0.98
CA ALA A 106 -10.45 9.42 2.35
C ALA A 106 -9.35 9.56 3.43
N LEU A 107 -8.08 9.47 3.05
CA LEU A 107 -6.95 9.68 3.95
C LEU A 107 -6.75 11.17 4.20
N TYR A 108 -6.75 11.55 5.47
CA TYR A 108 -6.50 12.91 5.90
C TYR A 108 -5.58 12.94 7.12
N GLN A 109 -4.50 13.70 7.04
CA GLN A 109 -3.54 13.85 8.13
C GLN A 109 -3.24 15.32 8.42
N ILE A 110 -3.15 15.62 9.70
CA ILE A 110 -2.76 16.95 10.21
C ILE A 110 -1.31 16.86 10.65
N LYS A 111 -0.52 17.84 10.25
CA LYS A 111 0.91 17.97 10.58
C LYS A 111 1.74 16.70 10.33
N PRO A 112 1.55 16.01 9.18
CA PRO A 112 2.34 14.85 8.86
C PRO A 112 3.82 15.21 8.77
N ARG A 113 4.66 14.31 9.30
CA ARG A 113 6.09 14.35 9.12
C ARG A 113 6.47 13.50 7.92
N LEU A 114 7.27 14.06 7.00
CA LEU A 114 7.65 13.44 5.75
C LEU A 114 9.18 13.41 5.65
N ALA A 115 9.74 12.27 5.25
CA ALA A 115 11.15 12.21 4.90
C ALA A 115 11.37 12.87 3.53
N VAL A 116 12.53 13.46 3.34
CA VAL A 116 12.90 14.15 2.08
C VAL A 116 13.64 13.16 1.19
N GLY A 117 13.16 12.99 -0.04
CA GLY A 117 13.79 12.16 -1.06
C GLY A 117 14.16 12.93 -2.32
N SER A 118 15.15 12.42 -3.05
CA SER A 118 15.45 12.95 -4.38
C SER A 118 14.47 12.42 -5.41
N ARG A 119 14.21 13.17 -6.48
CA ARG A 119 13.40 12.70 -7.61
C ARG A 119 13.95 11.41 -8.24
N VAL A 120 15.25 11.23 -8.23
CA VAL A 120 15.90 10.01 -8.74
C VAL A 120 15.53 8.81 -7.86
N GLY A 121 15.69 8.93 -6.54
CA GLY A 121 15.32 7.87 -5.59
C GLY A 121 13.83 7.54 -5.62
N LEU A 122 12.98 8.55 -5.81
CA LEU A 122 11.53 8.39 -5.94
C LEU A 122 11.09 7.96 -7.35
N ALA A 123 12.03 7.65 -8.25
CA ALA A 123 11.78 7.29 -9.65
C ALA A 123 10.93 8.32 -10.42
N GLY A 124 11.12 9.59 -10.15
CA GLY A 124 10.42 10.71 -10.78
C GLY A 124 9.05 11.04 -10.17
N LEU A 125 8.67 10.39 -9.08
CA LEU A 125 7.45 10.71 -8.33
C LEU A 125 7.64 11.92 -7.42
N ASP A 126 6.52 12.50 -7.00
CA ASP A 126 6.46 13.59 -6.04
C ASP A 126 6.64 13.12 -4.58
N GLY A 127 6.41 11.82 -4.33
CA GLY A 127 6.58 11.22 -3.01
C GLY A 127 6.09 9.78 -2.91
N LEU A 128 6.10 9.29 -1.66
CA LEU A 128 5.58 7.98 -1.27
C LEU A 128 4.62 8.13 -0.08
N ILE A 129 3.53 7.38 -0.09
CA ILE A 129 2.62 7.19 1.06
C ILE A 129 2.99 5.88 1.73
N SER A 130 3.39 5.92 3.00
CA SER A 130 3.72 4.74 3.77
C SER A 130 2.51 4.06 4.38
N ALA A 131 2.64 2.77 4.72
CA ALA A 131 1.61 2.03 5.45
C ALA A 131 1.28 2.63 6.82
N SER A 132 2.21 3.37 7.43
CA SER A 132 2.01 3.95 8.78
C SER A 132 0.83 4.92 8.86
N VAL A 133 0.41 5.49 7.73
CA VAL A 133 -0.73 6.42 7.67
C VAL A 133 -2.06 5.74 7.34
N LEU A 134 -2.05 4.43 7.13
CA LEU A 134 -3.20 3.65 6.65
C LEU A 134 -3.89 2.80 7.74
N ASP A 135 -3.48 2.90 8.98
CA ASP A 135 -3.87 2.02 10.10
C ASP A 135 -5.38 1.74 10.26
N GLN A 136 -6.24 2.72 9.94
CA GLN A 136 -7.71 2.58 10.01
C GLN A 136 -8.38 2.39 8.65
N ASN A 137 -7.58 2.21 7.60
CA ASN A 137 -8.05 2.22 6.24
C ASN A 137 -7.95 0.83 5.59
N ARG A 138 -8.67 0.68 4.50
CA ARG A 138 -8.49 -0.39 3.54
C ARG A 138 -8.10 0.21 2.21
N VAL A 139 -7.23 -0.47 1.51
CA VAL A 139 -6.78 -0.12 0.16
C VAL A 139 -7.22 -1.22 -0.78
N LEU A 140 -7.96 -0.88 -1.83
CA LEU A 140 -8.26 -1.75 -2.96
C LEU A 140 -7.36 -1.34 -4.11
N MET A 141 -6.56 -2.25 -4.61
CA MET A 141 -5.76 -2.12 -5.83
C MET A 141 -6.38 -3.03 -6.90
N ASN A 142 -6.96 -2.44 -7.93
CA ASN A 142 -7.48 -3.17 -9.09
C ASN A 142 -6.50 -3.00 -10.26
N PHE A 143 -5.71 -4.04 -10.50
CA PHE A 143 -4.65 -4.02 -11.51
C PHE A 143 -5.18 -4.09 -12.94
N ARG A 144 -6.34 -4.70 -13.17
CA ARG A 144 -6.97 -4.74 -14.51
C ARG A 144 -7.67 -3.44 -14.88
N GLY A 145 -8.19 -2.74 -13.88
CA GLY A 145 -8.95 -1.51 -14.07
C GLY A 145 -8.13 -0.25 -13.82
N ASP A 146 -6.82 -0.36 -13.55
CA ASP A 146 -5.93 0.74 -13.22
C ASP A 146 -6.53 1.68 -12.16
N ARG A 147 -7.07 1.10 -11.08
CA ARG A 147 -7.75 1.85 -10.02
C ARG A 147 -7.23 1.47 -8.66
N MET A 148 -7.02 2.48 -7.83
CA MET A 148 -6.81 2.31 -6.40
C MET A 148 -7.85 3.13 -5.63
N THR A 149 -8.32 2.56 -4.54
CA THR A 149 -9.28 3.21 -3.66
C THR A 149 -8.79 3.10 -2.23
N ILE A 150 -8.71 4.23 -1.54
CA ILE A 150 -8.46 4.26 -0.09
C ILE A 150 -9.79 4.63 0.58
N GLY A 151 -10.24 3.75 1.46
CA GLY A 151 -11.46 3.96 2.24
C GLY A 151 -11.26 3.58 3.69
N ARG A 152 -12.16 3.98 4.58
CA ARG A 152 -12.15 3.50 5.96
C ARG A 152 -12.51 2.00 5.99
N SER A 153 -11.77 1.24 6.79
CA SER A 153 -12.14 -0.14 7.09
C SER A 153 -13.48 -0.16 7.82
N ARG A 154 -14.42 -1.00 7.35
CA ARG A 154 -15.76 -1.14 7.93
C ARG A 154 -15.81 -2.40 8.80
N ALA A 155 -16.65 -2.40 9.84
CA ALA A 155 -16.97 -3.61 10.57
C ALA A 155 -17.56 -4.66 9.60
N ARG A 156 -17.46 -5.96 9.94
CA ARG A 156 -17.94 -7.09 9.10
C ARG A 156 -19.41 -6.94 8.69
N GLY A 157 -19.67 -6.16 7.64
CA GLY A 157 -20.82 -6.37 6.77
C GLY A 157 -20.40 -7.36 5.69
N ARG A 158 -21.33 -8.08 5.08
CA ARG A 158 -21.03 -8.93 3.92
C ARG A 158 -20.11 -8.17 2.98
N SER A 159 -18.90 -8.68 2.81
CA SER A 159 -17.95 -8.15 1.82
C SER A 159 -18.63 -8.24 0.45
N GLU A 160 -18.67 -7.16 -0.31
CA GLU A 160 -19.04 -7.22 -1.73
C GLU A 160 -18.10 -8.17 -2.51
N PHE A 161 -17.00 -8.58 -1.88
CA PHE A 161 -16.01 -9.54 -2.33
C PHE A 161 -15.91 -10.71 -1.35
N ALA A 162 -17.05 -11.37 -1.08
CA ALA A 162 -17.06 -12.60 -0.28
C ALA A 162 -16.52 -13.75 -1.13
N THR A 163 -15.23 -13.72 -1.39
CA THR A 163 -14.50 -14.90 -1.85
C THR A 163 -13.70 -15.43 -0.67
N ASP A 164 -13.61 -16.74 -0.56
CA ASP A 164 -12.90 -17.54 0.45
C ASP A 164 -11.35 -17.37 0.34
N ARG A 165 -10.88 -16.19 -0.09
CA ARG A 165 -9.51 -15.88 -0.53
C ARG A 165 -8.84 -14.81 0.34
N SER A 166 -9.23 -14.77 1.60
CA SER A 166 -8.64 -13.85 2.59
C SER A 166 -7.48 -14.52 3.30
N VAL A 167 -6.37 -13.80 3.42
CA VAL A 167 -5.16 -14.23 4.10
C VAL A 167 -4.87 -13.26 5.23
N PRO A 168 -4.83 -13.71 6.49
CA PRO A 168 -4.44 -12.85 7.60
C PRO A 168 -2.97 -12.47 7.49
N PHE A 169 -2.65 -11.24 7.88
CA PHE A 169 -1.27 -10.82 7.99
C PHE A 169 -0.91 -10.44 9.43
N ARG A 170 0.37 -10.52 9.75
CA ARG A 170 0.97 -10.04 10.99
C ARG A 170 1.95 -8.92 10.70
N SER A 171 2.36 -8.21 11.72
CA SER A 171 3.45 -7.24 11.65
C SER A 171 4.48 -7.54 12.72
N PRO A 172 5.75 -7.19 12.53
CA PRO A 172 6.77 -7.37 13.55
C PRO A 172 6.42 -6.54 14.80
N ASP A 173 6.73 -7.09 15.97
CA ASP A 173 6.69 -6.33 17.22
C ASP A 173 7.99 -5.52 17.37
N ARG A 174 8.17 -4.57 16.43
CA ARG A 174 9.34 -3.69 16.40
C ARG A 174 8.90 -2.25 16.15
N PRO A 175 9.41 -1.28 16.93
CA PRO A 175 9.12 0.14 16.70
C PRO A 175 9.43 0.56 15.26
N GLY A 176 8.49 1.27 14.62
CA GLY A 176 8.62 1.73 13.25
C GLY A 176 8.16 0.74 12.16
N PHE A 177 7.88 -0.55 12.51
CA PHE A 177 7.48 -1.57 11.54
C PHE A 177 6.14 -2.25 11.86
N GLN A 178 5.33 -1.65 12.75
CA GLN A 178 4.05 -2.23 13.18
C GLN A 178 3.01 -2.36 12.06
N ASN A 179 3.19 -1.64 10.96
CA ASN A 179 2.30 -1.68 9.80
C ASN A 179 2.86 -2.50 8.62
N LEU A 180 4.03 -3.14 8.81
CA LEU A 180 4.58 -4.04 7.79
C LEU A 180 3.67 -5.25 7.61
N ILE A 181 3.39 -5.61 6.37
CA ILE A 181 2.47 -6.69 6.02
C ILE A 181 3.26 -7.98 5.83
N MET A 182 3.25 -8.85 6.84
CA MET A 182 3.92 -10.15 6.79
C MET A 182 2.89 -11.26 6.67
N VAL A 183 3.05 -12.12 5.69
CA VAL A 183 2.19 -13.28 5.44
C VAL A 183 3.00 -14.55 5.37
N ASP A 184 2.34 -15.67 5.63
CA ASP A 184 2.93 -16.97 5.43
C ASP A 184 2.77 -17.39 3.96
N ALA A 185 3.87 -17.83 3.36
CA ALA A 185 3.95 -18.32 2.00
C ALA A 185 4.69 -19.65 1.96
N GLY A 186 4.66 -20.32 0.83
CA GLY A 186 5.43 -21.53 0.56
C GLY A 186 6.25 -21.37 -0.71
N VAL A 187 7.51 -21.73 -0.68
CA VAL A 187 8.37 -21.77 -1.87
C VAL A 187 9.00 -23.16 -1.98
N ASN A 188 8.82 -23.84 -3.12
CA ASN A 188 9.29 -25.20 -3.34
C ASN A 188 8.91 -26.15 -2.19
N GLY A 189 7.70 -26.00 -1.62
CA GLY A 189 7.19 -26.79 -0.49
C GLY A 189 7.77 -26.41 0.87
N ARG A 190 8.54 -25.34 1.01
CA ARG A 190 9.10 -24.87 2.29
C ARG A 190 8.37 -23.61 2.76
N PRO A 191 8.04 -23.51 4.06
CA PRO A 191 7.47 -22.31 4.64
C PRO A 191 8.42 -21.11 4.52
N VAL A 192 7.87 -19.95 4.16
CA VAL A 192 8.60 -18.69 3.95
C VAL A 192 7.80 -17.54 4.55
N THR A 193 8.48 -16.59 5.16
CA THR A 193 7.84 -15.31 5.50
C THR A 193 7.90 -14.38 4.29
N ALA A 194 6.74 -13.99 3.78
CA ALA A 194 6.64 -13.03 2.69
C ALA A 194 6.18 -11.66 3.21
N ILE A 195 6.82 -10.61 2.73
CA ILE A 195 6.48 -9.22 3.01
C ILE A 195 5.83 -8.63 1.77
N VAL A 196 4.62 -8.10 1.91
CA VAL A 196 3.92 -7.42 0.80
C VAL A 196 4.42 -6.00 0.69
N ASP A 197 5.01 -5.67 -0.46
CA ASP A 197 5.60 -4.36 -0.74
C ASP A 197 5.08 -3.78 -2.06
N THR A 198 4.12 -2.89 -1.94
CA THR A 198 3.54 -2.18 -3.10
C THR A 198 4.47 -1.10 -3.66
N GLY A 199 5.53 -0.76 -2.94
CA GLY A 199 6.58 0.18 -3.37
C GLY A 199 7.68 -0.47 -4.22
N ALA A 200 7.81 -1.81 -4.15
CA ALA A 200 8.83 -2.55 -4.90
C ALA A 200 8.32 -3.00 -6.27
N GLN A 201 9.13 -2.74 -7.30
CA GLN A 201 8.87 -3.21 -8.67
C GLN A 201 9.00 -4.72 -8.81
N SER A 202 10.00 -5.31 -8.15
CA SER A 202 10.36 -6.71 -8.30
C SER A 202 10.37 -7.42 -6.96
N SER A 203 9.98 -8.68 -6.98
CA SER A 203 10.03 -9.54 -5.82
C SER A 203 11.47 -9.98 -5.52
N ILE A 204 11.84 -9.97 -4.24
CA ILE A 204 13.20 -10.20 -3.79
C ILE A 204 13.21 -11.30 -2.72
N ALA A 205 14.04 -12.31 -2.92
CA ALA A 205 14.32 -13.35 -1.94
C ALA A 205 15.67 -13.08 -1.24
N ASN A 206 15.78 -13.41 0.04
CA ASN A 206 17.07 -13.42 0.71
C ASN A 206 17.85 -14.72 0.36
N THR A 207 19.16 -14.72 0.64
CA THR A 207 20.00 -15.90 0.38
C THR A 207 19.60 -17.09 1.25
N ALA A 208 19.07 -16.84 2.47
CA ALA A 208 18.57 -17.90 3.36
C ALA A 208 17.43 -18.69 2.71
N LEU A 209 16.52 -18.02 1.99
CA LEU A 209 15.47 -18.70 1.23
C LEU A 209 16.07 -19.60 0.15
N ILE A 210 16.95 -19.06 -0.68
CA ILE A 210 17.54 -19.85 -1.79
C ILE A 210 18.36 -21.04 -1.29
N ARG A 211 19.08 -20.91 -0.18
CA ARG A 211 19.75 -22.05 0.48
C ARG A 211 18.77 -23.13 0.94
N ALA A 212 17.61 -22.73 1.45
CA ALA A 212 16.61 -23.66 1.98
C ALA A 212 15.81 -24.41 0.90
N VAL A 213 15.55 -23.76 -0.24
CA VAL A 213 14.62 -24.28 -1.27
C VAL A 213 15.29 -24.63 -2.59
N GLY A 214 16.52 -24.20 -2.79
CA GLY A 214 17.18 -24.21 -4.09
C GLY A 214 16.53 -23.20 -5.06
N GLY A 215 17.21 -22.94 -6.15
CA GLY A 215 16.74 -22.09 -7.23
C GLY A 215 17.65 -22.26 -8.44
N GLN A 216 17.13 -22.04 -9.62
CA GLN A 216 17.92 -22.10 -10.84
C GLN A 216 18.36 -20.69 -11.25
N PRO A 217 19.62 -20.48 -11.62
CA PRO A 217 20.08 -19.23 -12.20
C PRO A 217 19.22 -18.86 -13.41
N SER A 218 18.87 -17.58 -13.51
CA SER A 218 18.14 -17.03 -14.64
C SER A 218 18.94 -15.90 -15.28
N GLN A 219 18.52 -15.48 -16.45
CA GLN A 219 19.14 -14.40 -17.21
C GLN A 219 18.07 -13.46 -17.76
N THR A 220 18.43 -12.19 -17.91
CA THR A 220 17.66 -11.25 -18.71
C THR A 220 17.80 -11.57 -20.21
N PRO A 221 16.96 -11.00 -21.07
CA PRO A 221 17.07 -11.15 -22.52
C PRO A 221 18.44 -10.74 -23.09
N ASP A 222 19.17 -9.83 -22.42
CA ASP A 222 20.53 -9.40 -22.78
C ASP A 222 21.63 -10.32 -22.23
N GLY A 223 21.25 -11.43 -21.55
CA GLY A 223 22.19 -12.41 -21.00
C GLY A 223 22.75 -12.06 -19.62
N SER A 224 22.37 -10.93 -19.03
CA SER A 224 22.79 -10.57 -17.66
C SER A 224 22.18 -11.53 -16.63
N ARG A 225 22.96 -11.88 -15.61
CA ARG A 225 22.53 -12.71 -14.47
C ARG A 225 22.18 -11.88 -13.23
N THR A 226 22.36 -10.58 -13.32
CA THR A 226 22.04 -9.63 -12.24
C THR A 226 21.13 -8.52 -12.77
N ARG A 227 20.46 -7.87 -11.85
CA ARG A 227 19.69 -6.63 -12.09
C ARG A 227 19.97 -5.63 -11.01
N PRO A 228 20.09 -4.36 -11.37
CA PRO A 228 20.17 -3.31 -10.37
C PRO A 228 18.85 -3.19 -9.61
N VAL A 229 18.95 -3.07 -8.30
CA VAL A 229 17.87 -2.68 -7.40
C VAL A 229 18.20 -1.32 -6.82
N GLN A 230 17.22 -0.44 -6.77
CA GLN A 230 17.39 0.93 -6.29
C GLN A 230 16.56 1.16 -5.04
N SER A 231 17.16 1.80 -4.03
CA SER A 231 16.44 2.25 -2.83
C SER A 231 15.70 3.56 -3.06
N ALA A 232 14.78 3.91 -2.17
CA ALA A 232 14.04 5.18 -2.19
C ALA A 232 14.94 6.43 -2.01
N THR A 233 16.17 6.26 -1.54
CA THR A 233 17.18 7.32 -1.44
C THR A 233 18.06 7.46 -2.68
N GLY A 234 17.95 6.51 -3.62
CA GLY A 234 18.70 6.50 -4.87
C GLY A 234 19.95 5.62 -4.85
N ALA A 235 20.30 4.99 -3.73
CA ALA A 235 21.36 4.00 -3.68
C ALA A 235 21.04 2.79 -4.55
N VAL A 236 22.03 2.18 -5.19
CA VAL A 236 21.88 1.07 -6.13
C VAL A 236 22.76 -0.10 -5.69
N ALA A 237 22.25 -1.31 -5.80
CA ALA A 237 22.99 -2.56 -5.61
C ALA A 237 22.58 -3.58 -6.67
N GLU A 238 23.40 -4.61 -6.87
CA GLU A 238 23.11 -5.70 -7.81
C GLU A 238 22.43 -6.86 -7.09
N ALA A 239 21.34 -7.37 -7.67
CA ALA A 239 20.64 -8.56 -7.22
C ALA A 239 20.77 -9.66 -8.28
N ARG A 240 21.00 -10.90 -7.84
CA ARG A 240 21.08 -12.05 -8.76
C ARG A 240 19.69 -12.46 -9.22
N MET A 241 19.54 -12.87 -10.46
CA MET A 241 18.30 -13.41 -11.00
C MET A 241 18.24 -14.92 -10.79
N MET A 242 17.17 -15.40 -10.18
CA MET A 242 16.89 -16.80 -9.94
C MET A 242 15.45 -17.12 -10.34
N VAL A 243 15.17 -18.40 -10.59
CA VAL A 243 13.80 -18.90 -10.74
C VAL A 243 13.55 -19.95 -9.66
N VAL A 244 12.51 -19.77 -8.87
CA VAL A 244 12.00 -20.81 -7.97
C VAL A 244 10.94 -21.63 -8.69
N ARG A 245 10.82 -22.92 -8.36
CA ARG A 245 9.92 -23.83 -9.06
C ARG A 245 8.45 -23.49 -8.83
N ASP A 246 8.09 -23.27 -7.56
CA ASP A 246 6.74 -22.93 -7.16
C ASP A 246 6.72 -21.90 -6.02
N LEU A 247 5.70 -21.06 -6.02
CA LEU A 247 5.37 -20.12 -4.96
C LEU A 247 3.89 -20.24 -4.64
N ASN A 248 3.58 -20.57 -3.38
CA ASN A 248 2.22 -20.61 -2.86
C ASN A 248 2.00 -19.44 -1.92
N PHE A 249 0.97 -18.66 -2.19
CA PHE A 249 0.66 -17.45 -1.44
C PHE A 249 -0.87 -17.26 -1.36
N GLY A 250 -1.44 -17.51 -0.21
CA GLY A 250 -2.89 -17.56 -0.05
C GLY A 250 -3.52 -18.58 -1.02
N PRO A 251 -4.50 -18.16 -1.85
CA PRO A 251 -5.14 -19.03 -2.83
C PRO A 251 -4.32 -19.21 -4.11
N LEU A 252 -3.21 -18.51 -4.23
CA LEU A 252 -2.38 -18.50 -5.44
C LEU A 252 -1.34 -19.60 -5.39
N SER A 253 -1.16 -20.31 -6.49
CA SER A 253 -0.04 -21.18 -6.76
C SER A 253 0.56 -20.78 -8.11
N LEU A 254 1.81 -20.35 -8.09
CA LEU A 254 2.55 -19.92 -9.27
C LEU A 254 3.73 -20.87 -9.51
N GLU A 255 3.97 -21.16 -10.77
CA GLU A 255 5.10 -21.99 -11.20
C GLU A 255 6.16 -21.17 -11.93
N ARG A 256 7.44 -21.58 -11.78
CA ARG A 256 8.57 -20.96 -12.45
C ARG A 256 8.69 -19.46 -12.19
N VAL A 257 8.63 -19.08 -10.92
CA VAL A 257 8.59 -17.68 -10.48
C VAL A 257 9.98 -17.06 -10.51
N PRO A 258 10.21 -16.02 -11.32
CA PRO A 258 11.45 -15.28 -11.30
C PRO A 258 11.51 -14.43 -10.02
N VAL A 259 12.66 -14.42 -9.36
CA VAL A 259 12.92 -13.61 -8.17
C VAL A 259 14.32 -13.00 -8.25
N LEU A 260 14.49 -11.83 -7.72
CA LEU A 260 15.79 -11.25 -7.42
C LEU A 260 16.29 -11.80 -6.09
N VAL A 261 17.60 -11.98 -5.95
CA VAL A 261 18.20 -12.55 -4.75
C VAL A 261 19.31 -11.66 -4.24
N GLY A 262 19.23 -11.29 -2.97
CA GLY A 262 20.26 -10.53 -2.28
C GLY A 262 19.98 -10.43 -0.80
N ASP A 263 21.06 -10.32 -0.01
CA ASP A 263 20.98 -10.07 1.42
C ASP A 263 20.99 -8.56 1.63
N PHE A 264 19.80 -7.98 1.60
CA PHE A 264 19.61 -6.53 1.72
C PHE A 264 19.31 -6.13 3.16
N HIS A 265 19.74 -4.93 3.53
CA HIS A 265 19.59 -4.34 4.86
C HIS A 265 18.17 -4.45 5.43
N THR A 266 17.16 -4.37 4.58
CA THR A 266 15.76 -4.47 5.01
C THR A 266 15.45 -5.80 5.71
N PHE A 267 16.06 -6.94 5.27
CA PHE A 267 15.86 -8.23 5.92
C PHE A 267 16.49 -8.27 7.32
N ASP A 268 17.64 -7.62 7.52
CA ASP A 268 18.27 -7.49 8.85
C ASP A 268 17.37 -6.71 9.80
N VAL A 269 16.90 -5.56 9.36
CA VAL A 269 16.03 -4.68 10.15
C VAL A 269 14.74 -5.37 10.55
N TRP A 270 14.19 -6.20 9.67
CA TRP A 270 12.97 -6.97 9.96
C TRP A 270 13.22 -8.24 10.79
N GLY A 271 14.49 -8.59 11.06
CA GLY A 271 14.86 -9.81 11.79
C GLY A 271 14.68 -11.08 10.96
N LEU A 272 14.84 -10.97 9.65
CA LEU A 272 14.62 -12.04 8.68
C LEU A 272 15.89 -12.46 7.93
N ALA A 273 17.06 -11.91 8.25
CA ALA A 273 18.30 -12.19 7.53
C ALA A 273 18.64 -13.68 7.46
N ASP A 274 18.49 -14.40 8.58
CA ASP A 274 18.84 -15.80 8.72
C ASP A 274 17.67 -16.78 8.53
N ARG A 275 16.52 -16.28 8.12
CA ARG A 275 15.29 -17.08 7.89
C ARG A 275 14.87 -16.98 6.43
N PRO A 276 14.32 -18.07 5.85
CA PRO A 276 13.71 -17.99 4.52
C PRO A 276 12.66 -16.88 4.45
N ALA A 277 12.97 -15.84 3.69
CA ALA A 277 12.10 -14.67 3.56
C ALA A 277 12.16 -14.10 2.14
N MET A 278 11.05 -13.47 1.74
CA MET A 278 10.96 -12.75 0.48
C MET A 278 10.09 -11.50 0.61
N LEU A 279 10.35 -10.56 -0.27
CA LEU A 279 9.54 -9.39 -0.50
C LEU A 279 8.71 -9.64 -1.77
N LEU A 280 7.41 -9.46 -1.69
CA LEU A 280 6.47 -9.58 -2.82
C LEU A 280 6.23 -8.20 -3.40
N GLY A 281 6.77 -7.95 -4.56
CA GLY A 281 6.63 -6.70 -5.30
C GLY A 281 5.40 -6.69 -6.20
N VAL A 282 5.21 -5.58 -6.91
CA VAL A 282 4.08 -5.40 -7.83
C VAL A 282 4.12 -6.35 -9.03
N ASP A 283 5.29 -6.92 -9.35
CA ASP A 283 5.44 -7.98 -10.38
C ASP A 283 4.63 -9.23 -10.05
N LEU A 284 4.54 -9.61 -8.76
CA LEU A 284 3.71 -10.73 -8.31
C LEU A 284 2.31 -10.29 -7.86
N LEU A 285 2.16 -9.12 -7.25
CA LEU A 285 0.84 -8.62 -6.88
C LEU A 285 -0.04 -8.33 -8.11
N GLY A 286 0.57 -7.91 -9.21
CA GLY A 286 -0.13 -7.60 -10.47
C GLY A 286 -0.66 -8.81 -11.24
N VAL A 287 -0.37 -10.06 -10.81
CA VAL A 287 -0.98 -11.25 -11.44
C VAL A 287 -2.45 -11.41 -11.03
N PHE A 288 -2.86 -10.79 -9.92
CA PHE A 288 -4.24 -10.75 -9.48
C PHE A 288 -5.03 -9.69 -10.26
N GLN A 289 -6.34 -9.89 -10.38
CA GLN A 289 -7.23 -8.84 -10.85
C GLN A 289 -7.26 -7.69 -9.86
N SER A 290 -7.41 -8.02 -8.57
CA SER A 290 -7.36 -7.05 -7.50
C SER A 290 -6.74 -7.61 -6.21
N VAL A 291 -6.15 -6.70 -5.43
CA VAL A 291 -5.65 -6.97 -4.09
C VAL A 291 -6.26 -5.95 -3.14
N VAL A 292 -6.86 -6.42 -2.06
CA VAL A 292 -7.36 -5.58 -0.97
C VAL A 292 -6.49 -5.77 0.26
N ILE A 293 -5.99 -4.68 0.79
CA ILE A 293 -5.27 -4.64 2.07
C ILE A 293 -6.14 -3.92 3.09
N ASP A 294 -6.62 -4.63 4.10
CA ASP A 294 -7.34 -4.02 5.22
C ASP A 294 -6.41 -3.92 6.44
N PHE A 295 -5.84 -2.74 6.66
CA PHE A 295 -4.86 -2.52 7.72
C PHE A 295 -5.46 -2.66 9.11
N LYS A 296 -6.72 -2.26 9.31
CA LYS A 296 -7.41 -2.39 10.60
C LYS A 296 -7.72 -3.84 10.93
N ARG A 297 -8.15 -4.62 9.95
CA ARG A 297 -8.52 -6.02 10.12
C ARG A 297 -7.32 -6.96 10.01
N ARG A 298 -6.22 -6.44 9.48
CA ARG A 298 -4.98 -7.18 9.22
C ARG A 298 -5.24 -8.38 8.31
N ASP A 299 -5.94 -8.16 7.24
CA ASP A 299 -6.18 -9.18 6.23
C ASP A 299 -5.93 -8.66 4.80
N LEU A 300 -5.58 -9.61 3.94
CA LEU A 300 -5.43 -9.44 2.50
C LEU A 300 -6.50 -10.26 1.80
N THR A 301 -7.12 -9.68 0.79
CA THR A 301 -8.05 -10.43 -0.07
C THR A 301 -7.57 -10.32 -1.51
N PHE A 302 -7.58 -11.45 -2.23
CA PHE A 302 -7.13 -11.55 -3.60
C PHE A 302 -8.29 -11.94 -4.52
N GLU A 303 -8.37 -11.30 -5.67
CA GLU A 303 -9.29 -11.64 -6.75
C GLU A 303 -8.47 -11.99 -8.00
N ILE A 304 -8.80 -13.12 -8.64
CA ILE A 304 -8.10 -13.66 -9.82
C ILE A 304 -8.88 -13.36 -11.08
#